data_e60fcf9262c0cd1cd178eb79da3f04ba
#
_entry.id   e60fcf9262c0cd1cd178eb79da3f04ba
#
_cell.length_a   1.000
_cell.length_b   1.000
_cell.length_c   1.000
_cell.angle_alpha   90.00
_cell.angle_beta   90.00
_cell.angle_gamma   90.00
#
_symmetry.space_group_name_H-M   'P 1'
#
loop_
_entity.id
_entity.type
_entity.pdbx_description
1 polymer ?
#
loop_
_entity_poly.entity_id
_entity_poly.type
_entity_poly.pdbx_seq_one_letter_code
_entity_poly.pdbx_strand_id
1 'polypeptide(L)'
;SANIAVGTGISAKLACSGRYLSGFDEAQIRDDLASYSPATDWLSIRLDDAEGRATADLLGFSQTSATFRQGLGCTLDKPVPAQDAAGVLDRLNPPAPPPVDKQSLWPQGARVPEPDERLAAVLAKSMALDAQEDLQTRALVLVQGGQIVAEAYASGITPDTPLMGWSQGKSLTSLMLGWLQMRGQISVAEQQLFPLWANDSRSEISIENLLQMSSGLDFAEVYAPGSDATRMLFMDPVASALPMQSALEHSPGTHFYYSSGTTNLLTLLFSQRVGGPQNAINHLYQDILWPLGMRHTTLEPDASGIFIGSSNIYASARDWARLGQVFLRQGELNGVRIAGTSYMQALMQPNTSANAPAYGYQVWLNRGGKDLRWPDLPADAYAFTGNRGQVVMIIPSLDTVMVRLGWSANYYPRNQRFAEWLRASNTG
;
A
#
# COMPACT_ATOMS: atom_id res chain seq x y z
N SER A 1 0.85 -23.74 -17.65
CA SER A 1 0.23 -22.54 -18.27
C SER A 1 0.46 -21.32 -17.38
N ALA A 2 0.41 -20.11 -17.96
CA ALA A 2 0.56 -18.86 -17.24
C ALA A 2 -0.42 -18.76 -16.04
N ASN A 3 -1.64 -19.25 -16.18
CA ASN A 3 -2.65 -19.25 -15.11
C ASN A 3 -2.20 -20.02 -13.87
N ILE A 4 -1.54 -21.16 -14.02
CA ILE A 4 -1.03 -21.95 -12.90
C ILE A 4 0.13 -21.22 -12.23
N ALA A 5 1.03 -20.63 -13.01
CA ALA A 5 2.17 -19.88 -12.47
C ALA A 5 1.74 -18.64 -11.69
N VAL A 6 0.70 -17.93 -12.13
CA VAL A 6 0.09 -16.84 -11.38
C VAL A 6 -0.52 -17.35 -10.08
N GLY A 7 -1.30 -18.43 -10.14
CA GLY A 7 -1.94 -19.04 -8.96
C GLY A 7 -0.93 -19.48 -7.90
N THR A 8 0.14 -20.19 -8.31
CA THR A 8 1.20 -20.60 -7.37
C THR A 8 1.99 -19.41 -6.84
N GLY A 9 2.22 -18.37 -7.67
CA GLY A 9 2.88 -17.13 -7.25
C GLY A 9 2.07 -16.38 -6.20
N ILE A 10 0.78 -16.17 -6.43
CA ILE A 10 -0.15 -15.55 -5.46
C ILE A 10 -0.14 -16.33 -4.15
N SER A 11 -0.34 -17.65 -4.25
CA SER A 11 -0.46 -18.49 -3.05
C SER A 11 0.81 -18.54 -2.24
N ALA A 12 1.98 -18.68 -2.86
CA ALA A 12 3.26 -18.67 -2.15
C ALA A 12 3.52 -17.31 -1.49
N LYS A 13 3.27 -16.21 -2.22
CA LYS A 13 3.51 -14.86 -1.72
C LYS A 13 2.60 -14.51 -0.55
N LEU A 14 1.29 -14.71 -0.68
CA LEU A 14 0.33 -14.37 0.37
C LEU A 14 0.45 -15.31 1.58
N ALA A 15 0.74 -16.59 1.36
CA ALA A 15 0.98 -17.53 2.46
C ALA A 15 2.21 -17.15 3.28
N CYS A 16 3.32 -16.81 2.62
CA CYS A 16 4.54 -16.35 3.28
C CYS A 16 4.30 -15.09 4.10
N SER A 17 3.78 -14.03 3.50
CA SER A 17 3.56 -12.76 4.21
C SER A 17 2.48 -12.88 5.29
N GLY A 18 1.41 -13.64 5.05
CA GLY A 18 0.39 -13.93 6.06
C GLY A 18 0.97 -14.65 7.28
N ARG A 19 1.84 -15.64 7.05
CA ARG A 19 2.50 -16.39 8.13
C ARG A 19 3.50 -15.55 8.90
N TYR A 20 4.44 -14.91 8.21
CA TYR A 20 5.63 -14.34 8.84
C TYR A 20 5.51 -12.84 9.16
N LEU A 21 4.59 -12.11 8.54
CA LEU A 21 4.30 -10.72 8.89
C LEU A 21 3.03 -10.59 9.72
N SER A 22 1.92 -11.19 9.29
CA SER A 22 0.64 -11.09 10.01
C SER A 22 0.51 -12.07 11.16
N GLY A 23 1.32 -13.13 11.20
CA GLY A 23 1.26 -14.17 12.24
C GLY A 23 0.05 -15.10 12.09
N PHE A 24 -0.50 -15.24 10.88
CA PHE A 24 -1.65 -16.09 10.62
C PHE A 24 -1.29 -17.57 10.70
N ASP A 25 -2.21 -18.36 11.20
CA ASP A 25 -2.11 -19.82 11.13
C ASP A 25 -2.46 -20.33 9.72
N GLU A 26 -2.21 -21.62 9.49
CA GLU A 26 -2.45 -22.23 8.18
C GLU A 26 -3.93 -22.18 7.77
N ALA A 27 -4.86 -22.32 8.72
CA ALA A 27 -6.29 -22.27 8.44
C ALA A 27 -6.70 -20.88 7.92
N GLN A 28 -6.26 -19.81 8.58
CA GLN A 28 -6.54 -18.45 8.13
C GLN A 28 -5.93 -18.16 6.76
N ILE A 29 -4.70 -18.64 6.50
CA ILE A 29 -4.03 -18.50 5.20
C ILE A 29 -4.84 -19.17 4.10
N ARG A 30 -5.31 -20.39 4.33
CA ARG A 30 -6.11 -21.13 3.34
C ARG A 30 -7.46 -20.46 3.09
N ASP A 31 -8.14 -20.01 4.14
CA ASP A 31 -9.40 -19.27 4.02
C ASP A 31 -9.24 -17.99 3.22
N ASP A 32 -8.17 -17.23 3.46
CA ASP A 32 -7.87 -16.01 2.73
C ASP A 32 -7.61 -16.28 1.25
N LEU A 33 -6.85 -17.31 0.93
CA LEU A 33 -6.56 -17.70 -0.44
C LEU A 33 -7.81 -18.20 -1.17
N ALA A 34 -8.61 -19.05 -0.54
CA ALA A 34 -9.87 -19.54 -1.10
C ALA A 34 -10.85 -18.38 -1.37
N SER A 35 -10.94 -17.43 -0.45
CA SER A 35 -11.73 -16.21 -0.63
C SER A 35 -11.19 -15.31 -1.76
N TYR A 36 -9.88 -15.29 -1.97
CA TYR A 36 -9.26 -14.53 -3.08
C TYR A 36 -9.56 -15.18 -4.43
N SER A 37 -9.39 -16.51 -4.53
CA SER A 37 -9.73 -17.28 -5.72
C SER A 37 -10.00 -18.74 -5.35
N PRO A 38 -11.19 -19.28 -5.64
CA PRO A 38 -11.49 -20.70 -5.40
C PRO A 38 -10.51 -21.66 -6.10
N ALA A 39 -9.83 -21.21 -7.16
CA ALA A 39 -8.82 -22.00 -7.84
C ALA A 39 -7.61 -22.32 -6.95
N THR A 40 -7.39 -21.59 -5.86
CA THR A 40 -6.31 -21.85 -4.91
C THR A 40 -6.53 -23.10 -4.07
N ASP A 41 -7.77 -23.59 -3.94
CA ASP A 41 -8.09 -24.83 -3.24
C ASP A 41 -7.44 -26.08 -3.88
N TRP A 42 -7.12 -26.00 -5.17
CA TRP A 42 -6.42 -27.05 -5.90
C TRP A 42 -4.91 -27.04 -5.70
N LEU A 43 -4.38 -26.02 -5.03
CA LEU A 43 -2.95 -25.86 -4.82
C LEU A 43 -2.51 -26.46 -3.48
N SER A 44 -1.41 -27.19 -3.51
CA SER A 44 -0.72 -27.60 -2.31
C SER A 44 0.08 -26.40 -1.78
N ILE A 45 -0.05 -26.10 -0.49
CA ILE A 45 0.70 -25.05 0.18
C ILE A 45 1.48 -25.67 1.33
N ARG A 46 2.78 -25.46 1.35
CA ARG A 46 3.67 -25.93 2.40
C ARG A 46 4.37 -24.75 3.06
N LEU A 47 4.34 -24.72 4.39
CA LEU A 47 5.05 -23.73 5.20
C LEU A 47 6.26 -24.41 5.83
N ASP A 48 7.43 -23.80 5.69
CA ASP A 48 8.68 -24.21 6.33
C ASP A 48 9.11 -23.09 7.26
N ASP A 49 8.72 -23.20 8.54
CA ASP A 49 9.02 -22.18 9.55
C ASP A 49 10.52 -22.10 9.88
N ALA A 50 11.29 -23.18 9.67
CA ALA A 50 12.73 -23.16 9.89
C ALA A 50 13.46 -22.31 8.84
N GLU A 51 13.01 -22.40 7.59
CA GLU A 51 13.58 -21.65 6.47
C GLU A 51 12.86 -20.32 6.21
N GLY A 52 11.74 -20.04 6.90
CA GLY A 52 10.91 -18.88 6.63
C GLY A 52 10.33 -18.89 5.22
N ARG A 53 9.90 -20.04 4.71
CA ARG A 53 9.51 -20.22 3.32
C ARG A 53 8.09 -20.77 3.19
N ALA A 54 7.35 -20.21 2.24
CA ALA A 54 6.10 -20.78 1.76
C ALA A 54 6.26 -21.25 0.32
N THR A 55 5.77 -22.46 0.02
CA THR A 55 5.82 -23.03 -1.32
C THR A 55 4.43 -23.45 -1.75
N ALA A 56 4.04 -23.09 -2.96
CA ALA A 56 2.80 -23.51 -3.58
C ALA A 56 3.06 -24.27 -4.88
N ASP A 57 2.32 -25.35 -5.12
CA ASP A 57 2.39 -26.13 -6.34
C ASP A 57 1.04 -26.73 -6.71
N LEU A 58 0.88 -27.14 -7.97
CA LEU A 58 -0.25 -27.92 -8.45
C LEU A 58 0.21 -29.35 -8.71
N LEU A 59 -0.14 -30.30 -7.81
CA LEU A 59 0.21 -31.71 -7.95
C LEU A 59 1.72 -31.97 -8.19
N GLY A 60 2.57 -31.16 -7.57
CA GLY A 60 4.03 -31.24 -7.74
C GLY A 60 4.56 -30.53 -8.98
N PHE A 61 3.69 -29.94 -9.79
CA PHE A 61 4.09 -29.16 -10.98
C PHE A 61 3.96 -27.66 -10.74
N SER A 62 4.69 -26.87 -11.52
CA SER A 62 4.63 -25.40 -11.49
C SER A 62 4.84 -24.81 -10.09
N GLN A 63 5.85 -25.29 -9.39
CA GLN A 63 6.17 -24.86 -8.03
C GLN A 63 6.66 -23.41 -8.01
N THR A 64 6.16 -22.64 -7.06
CA THR A 64 6.64 -21.29 -6.72
C THR A 64 6.87 -21.19 -5.21
N SER A 65 7.95 -20.56 -4.81
CA SER A 65 8.24 -20.31 -3.41
C SER A 65 8.40 -18.80 -3.14
N ALA A 66 8.15 -18.40 -1.90
CA ALA A 66 8.46 -17.09 -1.36
C ALA A 66 9.23 -17.26 -0.04
N THR A 67 10.27 -16.46 0.14
CA THR A 67 11.13 -16.53 1.33
C THR A 67 11.03 -15.24 2.12
N PHE A 68 10.82 -15.39 3.43
CA PHE A 68 10.82 -14.31 4.41
C PHE A 68 12.26 -13.92 4.77
N ARG A 69 12.50 -12.60 4.82
CA ARG A 69 13.73 -12.01 5.36
C ARG A 69 13.37 -10.97 6.40
N GLN A 70 14.00 -11.03 7.56
CA GLN A 70 13.77 -10.08 8.64
C GLN A 70 13.94 -8.64 8.16
N GLY A 71 12.93 -7.79 8.40
CA GLY A 71 12.90 -6.39 7.97
C GLY A 71 12.55 -6.15 6.50
N LEU A 72 12.46 -7.20 5.69
CA LEU A 72 12.10 -7.12 4.27
C LEU A 72 10.79 -7.84 3.94
N GLY A 73 10.26 -8.66 4.86
CA GLY A 73 9.09 -9.48 4.57
C GLY A 73 9.39 -10.57 3.54
N CYS A 74 8.40 -10.93 2.75
CA CYS A 74 8.48 -12.04 1.81
C CYS A 74 8.68 -11.57 0.38
N THR A 75 9.59 -12.24 -0.32
CA THR A 75 9.83 -12.06 -1.75
C THR A 75 9.71 -13.39 -2.48
N LEU A 76 9.12 -13.39 -3.67
CA LEU A 76 9.08 -14.57 -4.53
C LEU A 76 10.49 -14.98 -4.96
N ASP A 77 10.81 -16.27 -4.83
CA ASP A 77 12.12 -16.84 -5.20
C ASP A 77 12.17 -16.99 -6.73
N LYS A 78 12.51 -15.91 -7.42
CA LYS A 78 12.62 -15.85 -8.88
C LYS A 78 14.05 -15.51 -9.29
N PRO A 79 14.58 -16.16 -10.33
CA PRO A 79 15.90 -15.80 -10.84
C PRO A 79 15.88 -14.38 -11.43
N VAL A 80 16.80 -13.55 -10.99
CA VAL A 80 16.98 -12.18 -11.48
C VAL A 80 18.01 -12.20 -12.59
N PRO A 81 17.79 -11.54 -13.73
CA PRO A 81 18.83 -11.35 -14.74
C PRO A 81 20.08 -10.70 -14.13
N ALA A 82 21.26 -11.11 -14.57
CA ALA A 82 22.52 -10.67 -13.97
C ALA A 82 22.69 -9.13 -13.97
N GLN A 83 22.16 -8.47 -15.00
CA GLN A 83 22.17 -7.01 -15.10
C GLN A 83 21.28 -6.32 -14.05
N ASP A 84 20.31 -7.04 -13.47
CA ASP A 84 19.36 -6.52 -12.47
C ASP A 84 19.78 -6.89 -11.03
N ALA A 85 21.07 -7.07 -10.80
CA ALA A 85 21.67 -7.35 -9.48
C ALA A 85 21.23 -8.68 -8.84
N ALA A 86 21.48 -9.80 -9.52
CA ALA A 86 21.24 -11.14 -8.98
C ALA A 86 21.82 -11.29 -7.56
N GLY A 87 21.03 -11.89 -6.64
CA GLY A 87 21.41 -12.14 -5.25
C GLY A 87 21.50 -10.89 -4.37
N VAL A 88 20.95 -9.76 -4.79
CA VAL A 88 20.99 -8.53 -3.99
C VAL A 88 20.28 -8.69 -2.65
N LEU A 89 19.14 -9.41 -2.59
CA LEU A 89 18.37 -9.60 -1.36
C LEU A 89 19.18 -10.22 -0.22
N ASP A 90 20.07 -11.16 -0.54
CA ASP A 90 20.87 -11.84 0.47
C ASP A 90 22.03 -10.97 1.01
N ARG A 91 22.32 -9.88 0.32
CA ARG A 91 23.33 -8.89 0.72
C ARG A 91 22.73 -7.68 1.44
N LEU A 92 21.41 -7.51 1.39
CA LEU A 92 20.73 -6.42 2.09
C LEU A 92 20.75 -6.66 3.60
N ASN A 93 21.01 -5.58 4.33
CA ASN A 93 21.03 -5.59 5.78
C ASN A 93 20.07 -4.52 6.32
N PRO A 94 18.79 -4.84 6.50
CA PRO A 94 17.82 -3.89 7.05
C PRO A 94 18.24 -3.41 8.43
N PRO A 95 18.05 -2.12 8.76
CA PRO A 95 18.36 -1.61 10.09
C PRO A 95 17.46 -2.25 11.14
N ALA A 96 17.98 -2.42 12.35
CA ALA A 96 17.20 -2.92 13.48
C ALA A 96 16.23 -1.82 13.96
N PRO A 97 14.94 -2.14 14.17
CA PRO A 97 13.97 -1.16 14.64
C PRO A 97 14.32 -0.72 16.08
N PRO A 98 14.18 0.58 16.39
CA PRO A 98 14.30 1.05 17.76
C PRO A 98 13.14 0.50 18.61
N PRO A 99 13.29 0.44 19.94
CA PRO A 99 12.22 0.01 20.83
C PRO A 99 10.95 0.84 20.65
N VAL A 100 9.79 0.19 20.80
CA VAL A 100 8.51 0.88 20.82
C VAL A 100 8.37 1.68 22.10
N ASP A 101 8.07 2.97 22.00
CA ASP A 101 7.71 3.80 23.14
C ASP A 101 6.29 3.48 23.59
N LYS A 102 6.17 2.73 24.69
CA LYS A 102 4.89 2.31 25.26
C LYS A 102 4.26 3.36 26.18
N GLN A 103 5.00 4.38 26.56
CA GLN A 103 4.57 5.38 27.56
C GLN A 103 3.95 6.61 26.90
N SER A 104 4.56 7.08 25.82
CA SER A 104 4.02 8.24 25.09
C SER A 104 2.71 7.93 24.38
N LEU A 105 1.87 8.95 24.29
CA LEU A 105 0.60 8.85 23.56
C LEU A 105 0.83 8.58 22.09
N TRP A 106 -0.08 7.82 21.53
CA TRP A 106 -0.22 7.71 20.09
C TRP A 106 -0.50 9.13 19.50
N PRO A 107 0.07 9.56 18.38
CA PRO A 107 0.82 8.77 17.40
C PRO A 107 2.32 8.65 17.66
N GLN A 108 2.89 9.39 18.60
CA GLN A 108 4.32 9.34 18.92
C GLN A 108 4.72 7.99 19.51
N GLY A 109 3.97 7.52 20.50
CA GLY A 109 4.15 6.24 21.16
C GLY A 109 2.96 5.29 20.92
N ALA A 110 2.89 4.23 21.72
CA ALA A 110 1.89 3.19 21.58
C ALA A 110 0.69 3.33 22.52
N ARG A 111 0.74 4.24 23.50
CA ARG A 111 -0.33 4.38 24.49
C ARG A 111 -1.53 5.09 23.85
N VAL A 112 -2.69 4.44 23.91
CA VAL A 112 -3.98 4.99 23.47
C VAL A 112 -4.81 5.31 24.70
N PRO A 113 -5.45 6.49 24.78
CA PRO A 113 -6.36 6.81 25.88
C PRO A 113 -7.56 5.85 25.93
N GLU A 114 -8.29 5.85 27.04
CA GLU A 114 -9.58 5.18 27.13
C GLU A 114 -10.47 5.64 25.96
N PRO A 115 -11.13 4.71 25.27
CA PRO A 115 -11.96 5.05 24.13
C PRO A 115 -13.19 5.85 24.53
N ASP A 116 -13.70 6.66 23.63
CA ASP A 116 -15.05 7.20 23.74
C ASP A 116 -16.05 6.02 23.65
N GLU A 117 -16.79 5.77 24.72
CA GLU A 117 -17.69 4.60 24.82
C GLU A 117 -18.75 4.59 23.72
N ARG A 118 -19.27 5.75 23.36
CA ARG A 118 -20.28 5.89 22.30
C ARG A 118 -19.69 5.55 20.93
N LEU A 119 -18.51 6.07 20.62
CA LEU A 119 -17.81 5.79 19.36
C LEU A 119 -17.30 4.34 19.31
N ALA A 120 -16.85 3.80 20.42
CA ALA A 120 -16.50 2.38 20.51
C ALA A 120 -17.71 1.48 20.20
N ALA A 121 -18.90 1.83 20.69
CA ALA A 121 -20.14 1.12 20.39
C ALA A 121 -20.51 1.23 18.88
N VAL A 122 -20.28 2.37 18.26
CA VAL A 122 -20.50 2.55 16.81
C VAL A 122 -19.58 1.65 16.00
N LEU A 123 -18.28 1.57 16.34
CA LEU A 123 -17.35 0.68 15.65
C LEU A 123 -17.68 -0.80 15.89
N ALA A 124 -18.07 -1.18 17.10
CA ALA A 124 -18.52 -2.54 17.39
C ALA A 124 -19.75 -2.93 16.56
N LYS A 125 -20.71 -2.01 16.41
CA LYS A 125 -21.88 -2.20 15.53
C LYS A 125 -21.45 -2.35 14.06
N SER A 126 -20.51 -1.54 13.58
CA SER A 126 -19.98 -1.67 12.23
C SER A 126 -19.30 -3.02 12.02
N MET A 127 -18.51 -3.51 12.98
CA MET A 127 -17.90 -4.84 12.92
C MET A 127 -18.96 -5.95 12.82
N ALA A 128 -20.02 -5.87 13.65
CA ALA A 128 -21.09 -6.86 13.64
C ALA A 128 -21.86 -6.85 12.32
N LEU A 129 -22.16 -5.68 11.78
CA LEU A 129 -22.85 -5.54 10.50
C LEU A 129 -21.98 -6.07 9.34
N ASP A 130 -20.70 -5.74 9.33
CA ASP A 130 -19.75 -6.24 8.33
C ASP A 130 -19.63 -7.77 8.37
N ALA A 131 -19.69 -8.36 9.58
CA ALA A 131 -19.71 -9.81 9.72
C ALA A 131 -20.99 -10.43 9.17
N GLN A 132 -22.16 -9.81 9.40
CA GLN A 132 -23.45 -10.26 8.84
C GLN A 132 -23.48 -10.18 7.31
N GLU A 133 -22.80 -9.19 6.74
CA GLU A 133 -22.68 -8.99 5.28
C GLU A 133 -21.50 -9.74 4.65
N ASP A 134 -20.81 -10.58 5.41
CA ASP A 134 -19.63 -11.35 4.98
C ASP A 134 -18.51 -10.47 4.37
N LEU A 135 -18.28 -9.31 4.95
CA LEU A 135 -17.27 -8.35 4.46
C LEU A 135 -15.87 -8.61 5.01
N GLN A 136 -15.69 -9.56 5.93
CA GLN A 136 -14.38 -9.96 6.46
C GLN A 136 -13.55 -8.78 6.99
N THR A 137 -14.18 -7.84 7.70
CA THR A 137 -13.49 -6.72 8.33
C THR A 137 -12.63 -7.20 9.50
N ARG A 138 -11.38 -6.77 9.54
CA ARG A 138 -10.37 -7.17 10.54
C ARG A 138 -10.05 -6.08 11.54
N ALA A 139 -10.03 -4.83 11.11
CA ALA A 139 -9.69 -3.70 11.97
C ALA A 139 -10.43 -2.44 11.54
N LEU A 140 -10.91 -1.69 12.53
CA LEU A 140 -11.50 -0.35 12.38
C LEU A 140 -10.80 0.59 13.36
N VAL A 141 -10.39 1.77 12.89
CA VAL A 141 -9.81 2.81 13.75
C VAL A 141 -10.43 4.16 13.39
N LEU A 142 -10.82 4.92 14.39
CA LEU A 142 -11.30 6.29 14.26
C LEU A 142 -10.36 7.22 15.01
N VAL A 143 -9.82 8.20 14.29
CA VAL A 143 -8.93 9.25 14.82
C VAL A 143 -9.62 10.60 14.70
N GLN A 144 -9.68 11.34 15.77
CA GLN A 144 -10.20 12.71 15.81
C GLN A 144 -9.30 13.58 16.68
N GLY A 145 -9.04 14.79 16.23
CA GLY A 145 -8.18 15.73 16.98
C GLY A 145 -6.78 15.17 17.25
N GLY A 146 -6.26 14.34 16.37
CA GLY A 146 -4.92 13.76 16.50
C GLY A 146 -4.80 12.56 17.44
N GLN A 147 -5.93 12.05 17.98
CA GLN A 147 -5.94 10.90 18.90
C GLN A 147 -6.89 9.79 18.41
N ILE A 148 -6.53 8.54 18.69
CA ILE A 148 -7.44 7.43 18.50
C ILE A 148 -8.56 7.56 19.54
N VAL A 149 -9.80 7.74 19.08
CA VAL A 149 -10.98 7.86 19.95
C VAL A 149 -11.77 6.55 20.06
N ALA A 150 -11.64 5.66 19.08
CA ALA A 150 -12.20 4.31 19.11
C ALA A 150 -11.48 3.40 18.13
N GLU A 151 -11.43 2.13 18.44
CA GLU A 151 -10.91 1.07 17.58
C GLU A 151 -11.63 -0.25 17.85
N ALA A 152 -11.71 -1.11 16.85
CA ALA A 152 -12.31 -2.44 16.95
C ALA A 152 -11.54 -3.43 16.09
N TYR A 153 -11.37 -4.67 16.58
CA TYR A 153 -10.59 -5.72 15.94
C TYR A 153 -11.35 -7.03 15.91
N ALA A 154 -11.22 -7.75 14.81
CA ALA A 154 -11.72 -9.12 14.70
C ALA A 154 -10.91 -10.07 15.59
N SER A 155 -11.46 -11.24 15.87
CA SER A 155 -10.78 -12.27 16.63
C SER A 155 -9.41 -12.60 15.98
N GLY A 156 -8.36 -12.70 16.81
CA GLY A 156 -7.00 -13.00 16.35
C GLY A 156 -6.24 -11.81 15.77
N ILE A 157 -6.88 -10.64 15.62
CA ILE A 157 -6.24 -9.41 15.16
C ILE A 157 -6.02 -8.48 16.34
N THR A 158 -4.83 -7.93 16.45
CA THR A 158 -4.45 -6.98 17.50
C THR A 158 -4.16 -5.60 16.89
N PRO A 159 -4.06 -4.54 17.70
CA PRO A 159 -3.61 -3.22 17.22
C PRO A 159 -2.25 -3.22 16.52
N ASP A 160 -1.41 -4.21 16.80
CA ASP A 160 -0.05 -4.33 16.27
C ASP A 160 0.06 -5.33 15.11
N THR A 161 -1.00 -6.05 14.76
CA THR A 161 -0.97 -7.04 13.67
C THR A 161 -0.79 -6.35 12.32
N PRO A 162 0.32 -6.58 11.60
CA PRO A 162 0.47 -6.08 10.24
C PRO A 162 -0.53 -6.76 9.30
N LEU A 163 -1.28 -5.95 8.56
CA LEU A 163 -2.25 -6.42 7.59
C LEU A 163 -1.92 -5.88 6.20
N MET A 164 -2.21 -6.66 5.17
CA MET A 164 -1.90 -6.28 3.80
C MET A 164 -2.72 -5.08 3.35
N GLY A 165 -2.03 -4.04 2.92
CA GLY A 165 -2.66 -2.80 2.45
C GLY A 165 -2.96 -2.78 0.96
N TRP A 166 -2.37 -3.68 0.17
CA TRP A 166 -2.47 -3.63 -1.29
C TRP A 166 -2.11 -2.24 -1.81
N SER A 167 -2.97 -1.67 -2.65
CA SER A 167 -2.73 -0.38 -3.30
C SER A 167 -2.61 0.82 -2.35
N GLN A 168 -2.86 0.68 -1.06
CA GLN A 168 -2.51 1.72 -0.08
C GLN A 168 -0.99 2.01 -0.04
N GLY A 169 -0.17 1.06 -0.48
CA GLY A 169 1.27 1.25 -0.66
C GLY A 169 1.63 2.38 -1.63
N LYS A 170 0.74 2.67 -2.58
CA LYS A 170 0.91 3.79 -3.51
C LYS A 170 1.00 5.13 -2.80
N SER A 171 0.20 5.31 -1.76
CA SER A 171 0.20 6.56 -0.98
C SER A 171 1.46 6.71 -0.13
N LEU A 172 1.99 5.61 0.45
CA LEU A 172 3.30 5.64 1.08
C LEU A 172 4.40 5.98 0.06
N THR A 173 4.34 5.39 -1.13
CA THR A 173 5.29 5.71 -2.22
C THR A 173 5.25 7.20 -2.56
N SER A 174 4.06 7.80 -2.63
CA SER A 174 3.94 9.24 -2.84
C SER A 174 4.63 10.04 -1.74
N LEU A 175 4.48 9.66 -0.48
CA LEU A 175 5.18 10.31 0.63
C LEU A 175 6.70 10.18 0.50
N MET A 176 7.18 9.02 0.05
CA MET A 176 8.62 8.80 -0.22
C MET A 176 9.14 9.77 -1.30
N LEU A 177 8.39 10.01 -2.36
CA LEU A 177 8.74 10.99 -3.40
C LEU A 177 8.69 12.42 -2.84
N GLY A 178 7.73 12.73 -1.99
CA GLY A 178 7.66 14.01 -1.28
C GLY A 178 8.88 14.25 -0.38
N TRP A 179 9.37 13.20 0.27
CA TRP A 179 10.61 13.23 1.05
C TRP A 179 11.83 13.55 0.17
N LEU A 180 11.95 12.92 -1.01
CA LEU A 180 13.00 13.24 -1.97
C LEU A 180 12.93 14.69 -2.45
N GLN A 181 11.73 15.19 -2.76
CA GLN A 181 11.57 16.58 -3.21
C GLN A 181 11.94 17.58 -2.12
N MET A 182 11.53 17.35 -0.88
CA MET A 182 11.90 18.20 0.25
C MET A 182 13.41 18.32 0.44
N ARG A 183 14.14 17.24 0.13
CA ARG A 183 15.61 17.18 0.19
C ARG A 183 16.30 17.74 -1.05
N GLY A 184 15.54 18.23 -2.03
CA GLY A 184 16.09 18.74 -3.30
C GLY A 184 16.67 17.67 -4.23
N GLN A 185 16.34 16.39 -4.03
CA GLN A 185 16.84 15.27 -4.83
C GLN A 185 16.00 15.01 -6.09
N ILE A 186 14.78 15.52 -6.14
CA ILE A 186 13.90 15.52 -7.31
C ILE A 186 13.10 16.82 -7.39
N SER A 187 12.55 17.08 -8.58
CA SER A 187 11.41 17.96 -8.81
C SER A 187 10.32 17.17 -9.49
N VAL A 188 9.05 17.35 -9.12
CA VAL A 188 7.94 16.63 -9.76
C VAL A 188 7.81 16.96 -11.26
N ALA A 189 8.30 18.12 -11.69
CA ALA A 189 8.33 18.53 -13.10
C ALA A 189 9.46 17.86 -13.90
N GLU A 190 10.36 17.12 -13.26
CA GLU A 190 11.50 16.48 -13.92
C GLU A 190 11.03 15.45 -14.94
N GLN A 191 11.66 15.48 -16.11
CA GLN A 191 11.46 14.57 -17.25
C GLN A 191 12.73 13.81 -17.55
N GLN A 192 12.75 13.00 -18.62
CA GLN A 192 13.91 12.17 -19.01
C GLN A 192 14.37 11.25 -17.87
N LEU A 193 13.40 10.57 -17.26
CA LEU A 193 13.58 9.86 -16.00
C LEU A 193 14.44 8.60 -16.11
N PHE A 194 14.39 7.92 -17.26
CA PHE A 194 15.07 6.65 -17.46
C PHE A 194 15.80 6.61 -18.80
N PRO A 195 17.03 6.06 -18.86
CA PRO A 195 17.81 5.99 -20.10
C PRO A 195 17.07 5.28 -21.24
N LEU A 196 16.28 4.25 -20.94
CA LEU A 196 15.50 3.51 -21.94
C LEU A 196 14.51 4.38 -22.72
N TRP A 197 14.04 5.47 -22.09
CA TRP A 197 13.05 6.38 -22.69
C TRP A 197 13.67 7.58 -23.43
N ALA A 198 15.00 7.71 -23.42
CA ALA A 198 15.70 8.93 -23.88
C ALA A 198 15.45 9.27 -25.36
N ASN A 199 15.14 8.26 -26.19
CA ASN A 199 15.05 8.44 -27.64
C ASN A 199 13.61 8.36 -28.20
N ASP A 200 12.61 8.37 -27.35
CA ASP A 200 11.20 8.36 -27.77
C ASP A 200 10.35 9.29 -26.88
N SER A 201 9.06 9.38 -27.19
CA SER A 201 8.13 10.31 -26.51
C SER A 201 7.94 10.01 -25.02
N ARG A 202 8.36 8.85 -24.51
CA ARG A 202 8.35 8.56 -23.07
C ARG A 202 9.34 9.43 -22.30
N SER A 203 10.31 10.05 -22.98
CA SER A 203 11.22 11.04 -22.39
C SER A 203 10.49 12.28 -21.85
N GLU A 204 9.27 12.55 -22.33
CA GLU A 204 8.42 13.66 -21.89
C GLU A 204 7.61 13.34 -20.63
N ILE A 205 7.57 12.09 -20.19
CA ILE A 205 6.89 11.70 -18.95
C ILE A 205 7.61 12.33 -17.76
N SER A 206 6.88 13.13 -16.98
CA SER A 206 7.38 13.72 -15.74
C SER A 206 7.11 12.83 -14.53
N ILE A 207 7.80 13.10 -13.41
CA ILE A 207 7.48 12.47 -12.11
C ILE A 207 6.02 12.76 -11.74
N GLU A 208 5.54 13.99 -11.97
CA GLU A 208 4.13 14.35 -11.72
C GLU A 208 3.17 13.49 -12.53
N ASN A 209 3.46 13.24 -13.81
CA ASN A 209 2.61 12.35 -14.62
C ASN A 209 2.54 10.93 -14.03
N LEU A 210 3.65 10.40 -13.51
CA LEU A 210 3.66 9.11 -12.82
C LEU A 210 2.85 9.15 -11.53
N LEU A 211 3.01 10.20 -10.71
CA LEU A 211 2.26 10.39 -9.47
C LEU A 211 0.75 10.48 -9.70
N GLN A 212 0.33 11.18 -10.75
CA GLN A 212 -1.07 11.42 -11.10
C GLN A 212 -1.72 10.29 -11.92
N MET A 213 -1.02 9.19 -12.18
CA MET A 213 -1.52 8.10 -13.05
C MET A 213 -1.90 8.60 -14.47
N SER A 214 -1.17 9.56 -14.99
CA SER A 214 -1.37 10.14 -16.31
C SER A 214 -0.13 10.07 -17.20
N SER A 215 0.67 9.02 -17.03
CA SER A 215 1.89 8.82 -17.83
C SER A 215 1.62 8.55 -19.31
N GLY A 216 0.48 7.94 -19.63
CA GLY A 216 0.14 7.50 -20.98
C GLY A 216 0.71 6.14 -21.36
N LEU A 217 1.40 5.46 -20.47
CA LEU A 217 1.94 4.11 -20.72
C LEU A 217 0.82 3.09 -20.83
N ASP A 218 0.95 2.18 -21.79
CA ASP A 218 0.08 1.01 -21.93
C ASP A 218 0.41 -0.02 -20.85
N PHE A 219 -0.57 -0.30 -19.98
CA PHE A 219 -0.43 -1.25 -18.88
C PHE A 219 -1.80 -1.79 -18.49
N ALA A 220 -1.97 -3.10 -18.50
CA ALA A 220 -3.24 -3.73 -18.12
C ALA A 220 -3.35 -3.92 -16.59
N GLU A 221 -4.03 -2.98 -15.91
CA GLU A 221 -4.34 -3.04 -14.47
C GLU A 221 -5.58 -3.90 -14.21
N VAL A 222 -5.50 -5.15 -14.60
CA VAL A 222 -6.56 -6.15 -14.37
C VAL A 222 -5.95 -7.31 -13.59
N TYR A 223 -6.66 -7.79 -12.57
CA TYR A 223 -6.21 -8.95 -11.79
C TYR A 223 -6.67 -10.28 -12.40
N ALA A 224 -6.63 -10.38 -13.71
CA ALA A 224 -6.85 -11.64 -14.45
C ALA A 224 -5.52 -12.37 -14.67
N PRO A 225 -5.50 -13.69 -14.65
CA PRO A 225 -4.29 -14.46 -14.93
C PRO A 225 -3.65 -14.08 -16.27
N GLY A 226 -2.35 -13.73 -16.24
CA GLY A 226 -1.58 -13.35 -17.43
C GLY A 226 -1.67 -11.86 -17.84
N SER A 227 -2.45 -11.05 -17.14
CA SER A 227 -2.44 -9.59 -17.30
C SER A 227 -1.14 -8.97 -16.77
N ASP A 228 -0.85 -7.73 -17.16
CA ASP A 228 0.39 -7.05 -16.74
C ASP A 228 0.51 -6.94 -15.23
N ALA A 229 -0.58 -6.57 -14.53
CA ALA A 229 -0.57 -6.45 -13.08
C ALA A 229 -0.27 -7.78 -12.38
N THR A 230 -0.89 -8.88 -12.80
CA THR A 230 -0.67 -10.18 -12.17
C THR A 230 0.69 -10.78 -12.51
N ARG A 231 1.18 -10.56 -13.72
CA ARG A 231 2.55 -10.95 -14.10
C ARG A 231 3.57 -10.19 -13.25
N MET A 232 3.46 -8.89 -13.22
CA MET A 232 4.36 -8.00 -12.49
C MET A 232 4.45 -8.38 -11.00
N LEU A 233 3.33 -8.65 -10.35
CA LEU A 233 3.29 -8.89 -8.91
C LEU A 233 3.64 -10.33 -8.52
N PHE A 234 3.31 -11.32 -9.37
CA PHE A 234 3.32 -12.72 -8.95
C PHE A 234 4.13 -13.66 -9.87
N MET A 235 4.67 -13.16 -10.95
CA MET A 235 5.46 -13.96 -11.88
C MET A 235 6.85 -13.40 -12.17
N ASP A 236 6.95 -12.10 -12.38
CA ASP A 236 8.20 -11.48 -12.82
C ASP A 236 9.12 -11.18 -11.61
N PRO A 237 10.44 -11.33 -11.77
CA PRO A 237 11.38 -11.08 -10.69
C PRO A 237 11.61 -9.60 -10.40
N VAL A 238 11.35 -8.71 -11.38
CA VAL A 238 11.58 -7.27 -11.32
C VAL A 238 10.29 -6.55 -11.67
N ALA A 239 9.64 -5.96 -10.67
CA ALA A 239 8.32 -5.35 -10.83
C ALA A 239 8.31 -4.13 -11.77
N SER A 240 9.41 -3.39 -11.85
CA SER A 240 9.53 -2.23 -12.75
C SER A 240 9.83 -2.58 -14.20
N ALA A 241 10.22 -3.83 -14.51
CA ALA A 241 10.68 -4.21 -15.84
C ALA A 241 9.59 -4.11 -16.91
N LEU A 242 8.38 -4.61 -16.59
CA LEU A 242 7.26 -4.59 -17.52
C LEU A 242 6.79 -3.16 -17.81
N PRO A 243 6.45 -2.31 -16.83
CA PRO A 243 6.04 -0.93 -17.08
C PRO A 243 7.15 -0.09 -17.73
N MET A 244 8.43 -0.38 -17.46
CA MET A 244 9.57 0.29 -18.09
C MET A 244 9.58 0.09 -19.59
N GLN A 245 9.17 -1.07 -20.09
CA GLN A 245 9.14 -1.43 -21.50
C GLN A 245 7.81 -1.11 -22.18
N SER A 246 6.79 -0.70 -21.44
CA SER A 246 5.47 -0.36 -21.98
C SER A 246 5.56 0.75 -23.03
N ALA A 247 4.78 0.62 -24.10
CA ALA A 247 4.64 1.65 -25.11
C ALA A 247 3.82 2.84 -24.58
N LEU A 248 4.00 4.00 -25.20
CA LEU A 248 3.16 5.17 -24.93
C LEU A 248 1.87 5.08 -25.78
N GLU A 249 0.72 5.02 -25.12
CA GLU A 249 -0.59 4.96 -25.77
C GLU A 249 -1.27 6.35 -25.84
N HIS A 250 -1.03 7.18 -24.82
CA HIS A 250 -1.53 8.55 -24.73
C HIS A 250 -0.40 9.53 -24.45
N SER A 251 -0.58 10.79 -24.87
CA SER A 251 0.38 11.84 -24.51
C SER A 251 0.43 12.02 -23.00
N PRO A 252 1.62 12.19 -22.39
CA PRO A 252 1.76 12.40 -20.96
C PRO A 252 0.89 13.56 -20.46
N GLY A 253 0.23 13.36 -19.32
CA GLY A 253 -0.63 14.35 -18.66
C GLY A 253 -2.04 14.46 -19.21
N THR A 254 -2.43 13.72 -20.24
CA THR A 254 -3.72 13.90 -20.91
C THR A 254 -4.78 12.86 -20.57
N HIS A 255 -4.38 11.67 -20.15
CA HIS A 255 -5.28 10.55 -19.88
C HIS A 255 -4.92 9.87 -18.57
N PHE A 256 -5.89 9.81 -17.67
CA PHE A 256 -5.76 9.05 -16.43
C PHE A 256 -5.98 7.56 -16.70
N TYR A 257 -5.07 6.75 -16.24
CA TYR A 257 -5.22 5.30 -16.17
C TYR A 257 -4.53 4.77 -14.92
N TYR A 258 -5.31 4.22 -14.00
CA TYR A 258 -4.77 3.69 -12.74
C TYR A 258 -3.85 2.50 -13.02
N SER A 259 -2.61 2.56 -12.54
CA SER A 259 -1.56 1.61 -12.88
C SER A 259 -0.62 1.32 -11.72
N SER A 260 -0.59 0.09 -11.25
CA SER A 260 0.43 -0.39 -10.29
C SER A 260 1.83 -0.36 -10.88
N GLY A 261 1.95 -0.55 -12.18
CA GLY A 261 3.23 -0.44 -12.89
C GLY A 261 3.86 0.94 -12.75
N THR A 262 3.06 1.98 -12.89
CA THR A 262 3.51 3.37 -12.71
C THR A 262 4.09 3.62 -11.31
N THR A 263 3.44 3.11 -10.27
CA THR A 263 3.96 3.25 -8.91
C THR A 263 5.29 2.50 -8.71
N ASN A 264 5.45 1.34 -9.32
CA ASN A 264 6.71 0.60 -9.23
C ASN A 264 7.86 1.27 -10.00
N LEU A 265 7.56 2.09 -11.01
CA LEU A 265 8.55 3.01 -11.60
C LEU A 265 8.96 4.10 -10.63
N LEU A 266 8.04 4.62 -9.82
CA LEU A 266 8.35 5.61 -8.77
C LEU A 266 9.24 5.01 -7.67
N THR A 267 9.02 3.78 -7.25
CA THR A 267 9.88 3.12 -6.26
C THR A 267 11.26 2.78 -6.82
N LEU A 268 11.35 2.42 -8.10
CA LEU A 268 12.64 2.30 -8.78
C LEU A 268 13.39 3.63 -8.77
N LEU A 269 12.71 4.71 -9.13
CA LEU A 269 13.28 6.06 -9.13
C LEU A 269 13.76 6.45 -7.71
N PHE A 270 12.97 6.18 -6.68
CA PHE A 270 13.37 6.41 -5.29
C PHE A 270 14.68 5.70 -4.98
N SER A 271 14.77 4.40 -5.27
CA SER A 271 15.99 3.61 -5.03
C SER A 271 17.20 4.18 -5.77
N GLN A 272 17.05 4.53 -7.05
CA GLN A 272 18.12 5.11 -7.84
C GLN A 272 18.61 6.45 -7.27
N ARG A 273 17.69 7.33 -6.84
CA ARG A 273 18.04 8.66 -6.35
C ARG A 273 18.72 8.66 -4.99
N VAL A 274 18.52 7.63 -4.18
CA VAL A 274 19.24 7.49 -2.90
C VAL A 274 20.48 6.61 -2.98
N GLY A 275 20.83 6.10 -4.16
CA GLY A 275 22.06 5.33 -4.39
C GLY A 275 21.93 3.82 -4.26
N GLY A 276 20.72 3.27 -4.40
CA GLY A 276 20.46 1.85 -4.49
C GLY A 276 19.62 1.25 -3.37
N PRO A 277 19.35 -0.08 -3.44
CA PRO A 277 18.41 -0.75 -2.54
C PRO A 277 18.74 -0.64 -1.05
N GLN A 278 20.01 -0.76 -0.67
CA GLN A 278 20.40 -0.65 0.75
C GLN A 278 20.06 0.72 1.33
N ASN A 279 20.39 1.78 0.60
CA ASN A 279 20.07 3.14 1.03
C ASN A 279 18.55 3.38 1.03
N ALA A 280 17.82 2.83 0.05
CA ALA A 280 16.37 2.93 0.00
C ALA A 280 15.72 2.31 1.25
N ILE A 281 16.18 1.14 1.67
CA ILE A 281 15.74 0.48 2.90
C ILE A 281 16.07 1.33 4.13
N ASN A 282 17.30 1.81 4.24
CA ASN A 282 17.72 2.61 5.37
C ASN A 282 16.88 3.88 5.50
N HIS A 283 16.69 4.63 4.41
CA HIS A 283 15.89 5.86 4.43
C HIS A 283 14.41 5.60 4.70
N LEU A 284 13.82 4.56 4.10
CA LEU A 284 12.43 4.23 4.37
C LEU A 284 12.18 3.98 5.85
N TYR A 285 12.99 3.16 6.49
CA TYR A 285 12.78 2.80 7.89
C TYR A 285 13.26 3.88 8.85
N GLN A 286 14.49 4.36 8.72
CA GLN A 286 15.11 5.26 9.69
C GLN A 286 14.65 6.72 9.56
N ASP A 287 14.37 7.19 8.34
CA ASP A 287 14.08 8.60 8.07
C ASP A 287 12.59 8.86 7.81
N ILE A 288 11.80 7.84 7.46
CA ILE A 288 10.38 7.99 7.13
C ILE A 288 9.50 7.27 8.15
N LEU A 289 9.53 5.94 8.21
CA LEU A 289 8.58 5.17 9.01
C LEU A 289 8.78 5.31 10.52
N TRP A 290 10.00 5.13 11.01
CA TRP A 290 10.24 5.13 12.45
C TRP A 290 10.08 6.50 13.12
N PRO A 291 10.50 7.63 12.51
CA PRO A 291 10.18 8.95 13.05
C PRO A 291 8.68 9.22 13.18
N LEU A 292 7.87 8.59 12.33
CA LEU A 292 6.41 8.65 12.38
C LEU A 292 5.79 7.72 13.44
N GLY A 293 6.59 6.89 14.08
CA GLY A 293 6.11 5.87 15.02
C GLY A 293 5.62 4.58 14.38
N MET A 294 5.78 4.42 13.06
CA MET A 294 5.31 3.24 12.31
C MET A 294 6.28 2.06 12.49
N ARG A 295 6.10 1.30 13.57
CA ARG A 295 6.94 0.17 13.98
C ARG A 295 6.47 -1.18 13.45
N HIS A 296 5.21 -1.25 13.00
CA HIS A 296 4.55 -2.47 12.53
C HIS A 296 4.21 -2.36 11.05
N THR A 297 5.18 -1.84 10.26
CA THR A 297 5.04 -1.61 8.81
C THR A 297 6.22 -2.21 8.08
N THR A 298 5.94 -2.99 7.04
CA THR A 298 6.94 -3.56 6.13
C THR A 298 6.51 -3.31 4.69
N LEU A 299 7.38 -2.70 3.90
CA LEU A 299 7.24 -2.61 2.45
C LEU A 299 8.16 -3.66 1.83
N GLU A 300 7.60 -4.61 1.09
CA GLU A 300 8.33 -5.76 0.60
C GLU A 300 8.94 -5.50 -0.78
N PRO A 301 10.22 -5.85 -0.99
CA PRO A 301 10.87 -5.69 -2.28
C PRO A 301 10.55 -6.85 -3.24
N ASP A 302 10.85 -6.62 -4.52
CA ASP A 302 10.98 -7.67 -5.52
C ASP A 302 12.35 -8.37 -5.42
N ALA A 303 12.60 -9.34 -6.30
CA ALA A 303 13.83 -10.11 -6.27
C ALA A 303 15.09 -9.30 -6.61
N SER A 304 14.97 -8.12 -7.20
CA SER A 304 16.07 -7.17 -7.43
C SER A 304 16.34 -6.24 -6.25
N GLY A 305 15.56 -6.34 -5.17
CA GLY A 305 15.69 -5.52 -3.97
C GLY A 305 14.97 -4.17 -4.05
N ILE A 306 14.18 -3.93 -5.10
CA ILE A 306 13.39 -2.71 -5.26
C ILE A 306 12.01 -2.94 -4.64
N PHE A 307 11.52 -1.99 -3.84
CA PHE A 307 10.20 -2.10 -3.24
C PHE A 307 9.08 -2.23 -4.27
N ILE A 308 8.16 -3.16 -4.04
CA ILE A 308 6.89 -3.23 -4.76
C ILE A 308 5.91 -2.28 -4.08
N GLY A 309 6.16 -0.98 -4.21
CA GLY A 309 5.41 0.07 -3.51
C GLY A 309 3.96 0.18 -3.95
N SER A 310 3.61 -0.40 -5.08
CA SER A 310 2.23 -0.41 -5.55
C SER A 310 1.29 -1.27 -4.71
N SER A 311 1.82 -2.33 -4.03
CA SER A 311 0.94 -3.39 -3.57
C SER A 311 1.44 -4.19 -2.36
N ASN A 312 2.75 -4.35 -2.18
CA ASN A 312 3.30 -5.29 -1.21
C ASN A 312 3.67 -4.58 0.10
N ILE A 313 2.67 -4.06 0.78
CA ILE A 313 2.80 -3.38 2.06
C ILE A 313 1.95 -4.09 3.12
N TYR A 314 2.54 -4.26 4.29
CA TYR A 314 1.88 -4.76 5.49
C TYR A 314 2.07 -3.73 6.59
N ALA A 315 0.98 -3.28 7.18
CA ALA A 315 1.03 -2.35 8.31
C ALA A 315 -0.14 -2.61 9.26
N SER A 316 0.09 -2.35 10.55
CA SER A 316 -0.98 -2.40 11.54
C SER A 316 -2.01 -1.30 11.30
N ALA A 317 -3.22 -1.48 11.79
CA ALA A 317 -4.27 -0.46 11.67
C ALA A 317 -3.85 0.87 12.30
N ARG A 318 -3.14 0.83 13.42
CA ARG A 318 -2.62 2.03 14.07
C ARG A 318 -1.53 2.72 13.25
N ASP A 319 -0.72 1.95 12.51
CA ASP A 319 0.28 2.52 11.60
C ASP A 319 -0.38 3.14 10.36
N TRP A 320 -1.42 2.52 9.81
CA TRP A 320 -2.22 3.14 8.76
C TRP A 320 -2.86 4.45 9.21
N ALA A 321 -3.34 4.51 10.46
CA ALA A 321 -3.84 5.73 11.05
C ALA A 321 -2.75 6.81 11.20
N ARG A 322 -1.52 6.43 11.55
CA ARG A 322 -0.36 7.36 11.56
C ARG A 322 -0.08 7.93 10.18
N LEU A 323 -0.07 7.08 9.16
CA LEU A 323 0.13 7.55 7.78
C LEU A 323 -0.97 8.54 7.37
N GLY A 324 -2.24 8.24 7.72
CA GLY A 324 -3.34 9.17 7.53
C GLY A 324 -3.13 10.51 8.24
N GLN A 325 -2.62 10.49 9.46
CA GLN A 325 -2.30 11.72 10.21
C GLN A 325 -1.19 12.54 9.56
N VAL A 326 -0.16 11.90 9.01
CA VAL A 326 0.91 12.63 8.26
C VAL A 326 0.30 13.42 7.11
N PHE A 327 -0.59 12.81 6.35
CA PHE A 327 -1.26 13.48 5.23
C PHE A 327 -2.18 14.60 5.72
N LEU A 328 -2.98 14.33 6.77
CA LEU A 328 -3.85 15.31 7.39
C LEU A 328 -3.06 16.55 7.90
N ARG A 329 -1.87 16.34 8.46
CA ARG A 329 -0.97 17.36 8.97
C ARG A 329 0.00 17.91 7.92
N GLN A 330 -0.30 17.77 6.65
CA GLN A 330 0.47 18.34 5.54
C GLN A 330 1.95 17.94 5.55
N GLY A 331 2.23 16.66 5.79
CA GLY A 331 3.57 16.07 5.71
C GLY A 331 4.39 16.08 6.99
N GLU A 332 3.80 16.48 8.11
CA GLU A 332 4.46 16.53 9.42
C GLU A 332 3.70 15.71 10.47
N LEU A 333 4.41 14.98 11.30
CA LEU A 333 3.86 14.28 12.46
C LEU A 333 4.95 14.12 13.53
N ASN A 334 4.56 14.15 14.81
CA ASN A 334 5.49 13.99 15.94
C ASN A 334 6.67 14.98 15.93
N GLY A 335 6.49 16.18 15.39
CA GLY A 335 7.55 17.17 15.24
C GLY A 335 8.54 16.87 14.10
N VAL A 336 8.26 15.85 13.28
CA VAL A 336 9.11 15.47 12.14
C VAL A 336 8.39 15.77 10.83
N ARG A 337 9.03 16.54 9.95
CA ARG A 337 8.53 16.79 8.59
C ARG A 337 9.13 15.79 7.63
N ILE A 338 8.26 15.08 6.93
CA ILE A 338 8.64 14.08 5.91
C ILE A 338 8.56 14.66 4.51
N ALA A 339 7.56 15.49 4.23
CA ALA A 339 7.37 16.12 2.92
C ALA A 339 7.03 17.60 3.08
N GLY A 340 7.38 18.41 2.10
CA GLY A 340 7.10 19.85 2.10
C GLY A 340 5.61 20.15 1.97
N THR A 341 5.16 21.25 2.56
CA THR A 341 3.75 21.68 2.51
C THR A 341 3.24 21.86 1.08
N SER A 342 4.05 22.44 0.19
CA SER A 342 3.69 22.63 -1.22
C SER A 342 3.44 21.30 -1.96
N TYR A 343 4.27 20.29 -1.70
CA TYR A 343 4.07 18.95 -2.25
C TYR A 343 2.75 18.34 -1.74
N MET A 344 2.49 18.41 -0.45
CA MET A 344 1.28 17.88 0.16
C MET A 344 0.02 18.61 -0.32
N GLN A 345 0.09 19.91 -0.58
CA GLN A 345 -1.02 20.67 -1.19
C GLN A 345 -1.26 20.24 -2.63
N ALA A 346 -0.21 20.07 -3.44
CA ALA A 346 -0.30 19.57 -4.81
C ALA A 346 -0.86 18.15 -4.87
N LEU A 347 -0.50 17.30 -3.91
CA LEU A 347 -0.96 15.92 -3.78
C LEU A 347 -2.49 15.81 -3.73
N MET A 348 -3.17 16.77 -3.13
CA MET A 348 -4.64 16.81 -2.98
C MET A 348 -5.35 17.52 -4.13
N GLN A 349 -4.65 17.94 -5.17
CA GLN A 349 -5.28 18.60 -6.31
C GLN A 349 -5.68 17.59 -7.39
N PRO A 350 -6.84 17.80 -8.06
CA PRO A 350 -7.21 17.03 -9.23
C PRO A 350 -6.12 17.05 -10.29
N ASN A 351 -5.95 15.92 -10.99
CA ASN A 351 -5.02 15.85 -12.11
C ASN A 351 -5.58 16.58 -13.35
N THR A 352 -4.74 16.76 -14.36
CA THR A 352 -5.08 17.52 -15.57
C THR A 352 -5.77 16.68 -16.67
N SER A 353 -6.03 15.39 -16.44
CA SER A 353 -6.70 14.53 -17.43
C SER A 353 -8.16 14.95 -17.64
N ALA A 354 -8.65 14.74 -18.86
CA ALA A 354 -10.03 15.01 -19.19
C ALA A 354 -11.01 13.91 -18.73
N ASN A 355 -10.52 12.67 -18.56
CA ASN A 355 -11.36 11.50 -18.32
C ASN A 355 -11.62 11.20 -16.84
N ALA A 356 -10.65 11.43 -15.95
CA ALA A 356 -10.82 11.12 -14.52
C ALA A 356 -9.95 12.04 -13.64
N PRO A 357 -10.34 13.31 -13.44
CA PRO A 357 -9.52 14.27 -12.69
C PRO A 357 -9.52 14.05 -11.18
N ALA A 358 -10.43 13.27 -10.62
CA ALA A 358 -10.58 13.08 -9.15
C ALA A 358 -9.52 12.12 -8.57
N TYR A 359 -8.25 12.36 -8.88
CA TYR A 359 -7.09 11.62 -8.41
C TYR A 359 -5.89 12.56 -8.31
N GLY A 360 -5.24 12.56 -7.17
CA GLY A 360 -4.06 13.40 -6.92
C GLY A 360 -2.74 12.63 -7.06
N TYR A 361 -1.79 12.86 -6.19
CA TYR A 361 -0.52 12.12 -6.16
C TYR A 361 -0.70 10.80 -5.39
N GLN A 362 -1.14 9.76 -6.08
CA GLN A 362 -1.37 8.41 -5.51
C GLN A 362 -2.42 8.41 -4.39
N VAL A 363 -3.42 9.27 -4.49
CA VAL A 363 -4.58 9.34 -3.59
C VAL A 363 -5.85 9.57 -4.39
N TRP A 364 -6.94 8.94 -3.94
CA TRP A 364 -8.27 9.14 -4.49
C TRP A 364 -8.91 10.36 -3.87
N LEU A 365 -9.42 11.27 -4.69
CA LEU A 365 -10.08 12.49 -4.24
C LEU A 365 -11.60 12.32 -4.24
N ASN A 366 -12.29 12.95 -3.28
CA ASN A 366 -13.74 13.01 -3.29
C ASN A 366 -14.26 13.99 -4.34
N ARG A 367 -13.61 15.14 -4.45
CA ARG A 367 -13.91 16.22 -5.43
C ARG A 367 -13.04 16.10 -6.68
N GLY A 368 -13.41 16.85 -7.71
CA GLY A 368 -12.64 16.98 -8.96
C GLY A 368 -13.30 16.31 -10.16
N GLY A 369 -14.21 15.37 -9.93
CA GLY A 369 -15.07 14.79 -10.95
C GLY A 369 -16.39 15.57 -11.09
N LYS A 370 -17.30 15.05 -11.92
CA LYS A 370 -18.64 15.60 -12.11
C LYS A 370 -19.44 15.59 -10.80
N ASP A 371 -19.37 14.48 -10.08
CA ASP A 371 -20.04 14.27 -8.80
C ASP A 371 -18.99 13.90 -7.73
N LEU A 372 -19.35 14.01 -6.45
CA LEU A 372 -18.52 13.53 -5.37
C LEU A 372 -18.40 11.99 -5.44
N ARG A 373 -17.20 11.48 -5.26
CA ARG A 373 -16.94 10.03 -5.22
C ARG A 373 -17.65 9.36 -4.05
N TRP A 374 -17.65 10.03 -2.91
CA TRP A 374 -18.34 9.63 -1.68
C TRP A 374 -19.32 10.74 -1.29
N PRO A 375 -20.58 10.66 -1.77
CA PRO A 375 -21.52 11.79 -1.68
C PRO A 375 -21.93 12.12 -0.24
N ASP A 376 -21.85 11.17 0.70
CA ASP A 376 -22.22 11.39 2.11
C ASP A 376 -21.03 11.84 2.98
N LEU A 377 -19.84 12.03 2.38
CA LEU A 377 -18.66 12.55 3.05
C LEU A 377 -18.35 13.98 2.58
N PRO A 378 -17.63 14.79 3.40
CA PRO A 378 -17.21 16.13 3.00
C PRO A 378 -16.43 16.14 1.67
N ALA A 379 -16.59 17.21 0.90
CA ALA A 379 -15.97 17.34 -0.42
C ALA A 379 -14.43 17.31 -0.38
N ASP A 380 -13.82 17.69 0.73
CA ASP A 380 -12.37 17.68 0.93
C ASP A 380 -11.82 16.31 1.38
N ALA A 381 -12.67 15.29 1.53
CA ALA A 381 -12.22 13.94 1.84
C ALA A 381 -11.34 13.39 0.72
N TYR A 382 -10.31 12.64 1.11
CA TYR A 382 -9.50 11.87 0.17
C TYR A 382 -8.99 10.60 0.84
N ALA A 383 -8.56 9.61 0.05
CA ALA A 383 -8.31 8.31 0.61
C ALA A 383 -7.13 7.57 -0.04
N PHE A 384 -6.52 6.73 0.78
CA PHE A 384 -5.75 5.56 0.32
C PHE A 384 -6.71 4.39 0.22
N THR A 385 -6.71 3.68 -0.89
CA THR A 385 -7.53 2.47 -1.04
C THR A 385 -6.71 1.30 -1.53
N GLY A 386 -7.14 0.11 -1.17
CA GLY A 386 -6.49 -1.13 -1.59
C GLY A 386 -7.49 -2.22 -1.90
N ASN A 387 -7.05 -3.20 -2.67
CA ASN A 387 -7.82 -4.37 -3.02
C ASN A 387 -8.42 -5.01 -1.75
N ARG A 388 -9.58 -5.63 -1.88
CA ARG A 388 -10.32 -6.29 -0.79
C ARG A 388 -10.79 -5.35 0.34
N GLY A 389 -11.04 -4.09 -0.03
CA GLY A 389 -11.72 -3.13 0.83
C GLY A 389 -10.83 -2.40 1.84
N GLN A 390 -9.52 -2.33 1.60
CA GLN A 390 -8.64 -1.51 2.43
C GLN A 390 -8.93 -0.02 2.21
N VAL A 391 -9.09 0.75 3.28
CA VAL A 391 -9.34 2.20 3.20
C VAL A 391 -8.69 2.93 4.37
N VAL A 392 -7.98 4.01 4.05
CA VAL A 392 -7.67 5.10 5.00
C VAL A 392 -8.33 6.35 4.43
N MET A 393 -9.39 6.82 5.09
CA MET A 393 -10.12 8.03 4.70
C MET A 393 -9.65 9.20 5.54
N ILE A 394 -9.30 10.29 4.87
CA ILE A 394 -8.77 11.52 5.49
C ILE A 394 -9.76 12.65 5.22
N ILE A 395 -10.23 13.32 6.27
CA ILE A 395 -11.18 14.43 6.17
C ILE A 395 -10.60 15.65 6.88
N PRO A 396 -9.89 16.54 6.14
CA PRO A 396 -9.23 17.71 6.72
C PRO A 396 -10.19 18.64 7.46
N SER A 397 -11.37 18.92 6.90
CA SER A 397 -12.37 19.81 7.49
C SER A 397 -12.92 19.33 8.83
N LEU A 398 -12.81 18.05 9.15
CA LEU A 398 -13.27 17.44 10.40
C LEU A 398 -12.12 16.96 11.30
N ASP A 399 -10.88 17.23 10.94
CA ASP A 399 -9.69 16.73 11.65
C ASP A 399 -9.81 15.23 11.99
N THR A 400 -10.19 14.43 10.99
CA THR A 400 -10.58 13.03 11.16
C THR A 400 -9.83 12.13 10.19
N VAL A 401 -9.39 10.96 10.70
CA VAL A 401 -8.89 9.82 9.90
C VAL A 401 -9.69 8.58 10.28
N MET A 402 -10.15 7.85 9.29
CA MET A 402 -10.89 6.60 9.46
C MET A 402 -10.18 5.48 8.72
N VAL A 403 -9.90 4.38 9.42
CA VAL A 403 -9.21 3.23 8.88
C VAL A 403 -10.14 2.02 8.88
N ARG A 404 -10.19 1.35 7.76
CA ARG A 404 -10.78 0.02 7.65
C ARG A 404 -9.80 -0.92 6.97
N LEU A 405 -9.48 -2.03 7.62
CA LEU A 405 -8.71 -3.13 7.05
C LEU A 405 -9.54 -4.41 7.10
N GLY A 406 -9.41 -5.24 6.09
CA GLY A 406 -10.14 -6.49 6.01
C GLY A 406 -9.75 -7.32 4.78
N TRP A 407 -10.60 -8.28 4.45
CA TRP A 407 -10.38 -9.21 3.32
C TRP A 407 -11.67 -9.48 2.57
N SER A 408 -12.33 -8.40 2.08
CA SER A 408 -13.64 -8.48 1.44
C SER A 408 -13.55 -9.02 0.02
N ALA A 409 -14.34 -10.04 -0.29
CA ALA A 409 -14.54 -10.50 -1.65
C ALA A 409 -15.39 -9.51 -2.46
N ASN A 410 -16.36 -8.87 -1.80
CA ASN A 410 -17.27 -7.89 -2.37
C ASN A 410 -16.85 -6.46 -2.01
N TYR A 411 -17.43 -5.48 -2.73
CA TYR A 411 -17.18 -4.06 -2.46
C TYR A 411 -17.55 -3.69 -1.02
N TYR A 412 -16.63 -3.05 -0.31
CA TYR A 412 -16.87 -2.49 1.03
C TYR A 412 -17.62 -1.16 0.93
N PRO A 413 -18.78 -0.99 1.59
CA PRO A 413 -19.63 0.21 1.48
C PRO A 413 -19.07 1.38 2.32
N ARG A 414 -17.88 1.87 1.95
CA ARG A 414 -17.12 2.87 2.72
C ARG A 414 -17.86 4.20 2.89
N ASN A 415 -18.57 4.65 1.87
CA ASN A 415 -19.33 5.89 1.95
C ASN A 415 -20.37 5.83 3.07
N GLN A 416 -21.17 4.77 3.12
CA GLN A 416 -22.24 4.59 4.11
C GLN A 416 -21.67 4.34 5.50
N ARG A 417 -20.67 3.46 5.62
CA ARG A 417 -20.06 3.12 6.93
C ARG A 417 -19.40 4.34 7.56
N PHE A 418 -18.58 5.05 6.81
CA PHE A 418 -17.88 6.22 7.33
C PHE A 418 -18.81 7.40 7.60
N ALA A 419 -19.87 7.58 6.81
CA ALA A 419 -20.89 8.57 7.10
C ALA A 419 -21.61 8.29 8.43
N GLU A 420 -21.87 7.03 8.77
CA GLU A 420 -22.44 6.65 10.08
C GLU A 420 -21.51 7.01 11.24
N TRP A 421 -20.20 6.78 11.10
CA TRP A 421 -19.24 7.16 12.14
C TRP A 421 -19.20 8.68 12.33
N LEU A 422 -19.21 9.45 11.24
CA LEU A 422 -19.23 10.91 11.29
C LEU A 422 -20.50 11.46 11.94
N ARG A 423 -21.67 10.91 11.63
CA ARG A 423 -22.92 11.30 12.28
C ARG A 423 -22.87 11.06 13.79
N ALA A 424 -22.35 9.91 14.20
CA ALA A 424 -22.18 9.60 15.63
C ALA A 424 -21.17 10.54 16.31
N SER A 425 -20.10 10.93 15.61
CA SER A 425 -19.08 11.85 16.14
C SER A 425 -19.61 13.28 16.35
N ASN A 426 -20.53 13.73 15.50
CA ASN A 426 -21.02 15.11 15.49
C ASN A 426 -22.23 15.34 16.40
N THR A 427 -22.77 14.30 17.04
CA THR A 427 -23.95 14.39 17.94
C THR A 427 -23.57 14.57 19.42
N GLY A 428 -22.31 14.90 19.72
CA GLY A 428 -21.79 15.13 21.08
C GLY A 428 -21.60 16.58 21.43
#